data_7b815f477eb89d875c99d98e5298c973
#
_entry.id   7b815f477eb89d875c99d98e5298c973
#
_cell.length_a   1.000
_cell.length_b   1.000
_cell.length_c   1.000
_cell.angle_alpha   90.00
_cell.angle_beta   90.00
_cell.angle_gamma   90.00
#
_symmetry.space_group_name_H-M   'P 1'
#
loop_
_entity.id
_entity.type
_entity.pdbx_description
1 polymer ?
#
loop_
_entity_poly.entity_id
_entity_poly.type
_entity_poly.pdbx_seq_one_letter_code
_entity_poly.pdbx_strand_id
1 'polypeptide(L)'
;MNTAPAPARPAQLLALDWGTSSLRGALLDAQGAVLDERAFARGILTVPPGGFAEVFDASFGDWARTGVPLCLISGMAGSKQGWAEAPYCPCPAGFADLAGQLRWIEHSSLAIPVAIVPGLRCESELQADGLPPVPDVMRGEEVQIFGAIRHTGRTNGIFVLPGTHSKWAEVQDGRVRQFQTFMTGEFFALLSQHSLLARSILADAPFDPAAFAQGVARARSGAGLLHNAFGTRTLSLFERMAAPALASYLSGLVIGEELRARHLQPGAELVLVGSSTLVQRYSHALSQHGARIQALGAEATWAGLHALAQHIDHHDHT
;
A
#
# COMPACT_ATOMS: atom_id res chain seq x y z
N MET A 1 34.31 -2.38 -33.12
CA MET A 1 34.70 -2.63 -31.73
C MET A 1 33.51 -3.30 -31.04
N ASN A 2 33.64 -4.59 -30.76
CA ASN A 2 32.60 -5.39 -30.09
C ASN A 2 32.79 -5.12 -28.58
N THR A 3 31.95 -4.29 -28.00
CA THR A 3 31.91 -4.14 -26.54
C THR A 3 31.31 -5.44 -25.99
N ALA A 4 32.12 -6.20 -25.26
CA ALA A 4 31.63 -7.34 -24.50
C ALA A 4 30.47 -6.90 -23.62
N PRO A 5 29.38 -7.68 -23.47
CA PRO A 5 28.29 -7.35 -22.57
C PRO A 5 28.88 -7.21 -21.15
N ALA A 6 28.49 -6.15 -20.43
CA ALA A 6 28.86 -5.99 -19.04
C ALA A 6 28.51 -7.27 -18.27
N PRO A 7 29.37 -7.71 -17.32
CA PRO A 7 29.09 -8.89 -16.54
C PRO A 7 27.73 -8.73 -15.83
N ALA A 8 26.89 -9.76 -15.92
CA ALA A 8 25.58 -9.77 -15.26
C ALA A 8 25.81 -9.51 -13.76
N ARG A 9 25.17 -8.47 -13.21
CA ARG A 9 25.26 -8.16 -11.78
C ARG A 9 24.62 -9.29 -10.98
N PRO A 10 25.28 -9.82 -9.95
CA PRO A 10 24.70 -10.89 -9.14
C PRO A 10 23.49 -10.37 -8.36
N ALA A 11 22.43 -11.16 -8.33
CA ALA A 11 21.28 -10.88 -7.45
C ALA A 11 21.68 -11.03 -5.98
N GLN A 12 21.23 -10.09 -5.14
CA GLN A 12 21.51 -10.07 -3.71
C GLN A 12 20.25 -10.20 -2.84
N LEU A 13 19.08 -9.93 -3.43
CA LEU A 13 17.81 -10.05 -2.74
C LEU A 13 16.72 -10.52 -3.70
N LEU A 14 15.96 -11.53 -3.28
CA LEU A 14 14.65 -11.84 -3.82
C LEU A 14 13.60 -11.09 -2.98
N ALA A 15 13.02 -10.04 -3.55
CA ALA A 15 12.03 -9.20 -2.90
C ALA A 15 10.63 -9.62 -3.36
N LEU A 16 9.71 -9.95 -2.43
CA LEU A 16 8.35 -10.36 -2.75
C LEU A 16 7.32 -9.44 -2.08
N ASP A 17 6.28 -9.11 -2.83
CA ASP A 17 5.04 -8.49 -2.35
C ASP A 17 3.90 -9.48 -2.55
N TRP A 18 3.47 -10.13 -1.44
CA TRP A 18 2.43 -11.15 -1.48
C TRP A 18 1.16 -10.63 -0.82
N GLY A 19 0.31 -10.05 -1.64
CA GLY A 19 -0.95 -9.47 -1.23
C GLY A 19 -2.10 -10.48 -1.16
N THR A 20 -3.30 -9.96 -0.96
CA THR A 20 -4.54 -10.75 -0.86
C THR A 20 -4.86 -11.45 -2.18
N SER A 21 -4.73 -10.77 -3.32
CA SER A 21 -5.12 -11.25 -4.66
C SER A 21 -3.96 -11.42 -5.63
N SER A 22 -2.77 -10.89 -5.33
CA SER A 22 -1.62 -10.88 -6.22
C SER A 22 -0.33 -11.26 -5.51
N LEU A 23 0.62 -11.79 -6.27
CA LEU A 23 1.98 -12.09 -5.85
C LEU A 23 2.93 -11.46 -6.87
N ARG A 24 3.80 -10.58 -6.41
CA ARG A 24 4.84 -9.95 -7.24
C ARG A 24 6.21 -10.24 -6.64
N GLY A 25 7.22 -10.34 -7.49
CA GLY A 25 8.59 -10.53 -7.05
C GLY A 25 9.58 -9.84 -7.96
N ALA A 26 10.68 -9.39 -7.37
CA ALA A 26 11.81 -8.81 -8.07
C ALA A 26 13.14 -9.37 -7.56
N LEU A 27 14.07 -9.62 -8.48
CA LEU A 27 15.48 -9.82 -8.17
C LEU A 27 16.18 -8.48 -8.11
N LEU A 28 16.86 -8.19 -7.01
CA LEU A 28 17.58 -6.93 -6.81
C LEU A 28 19.09 -7.18 -6.70
N ASP A 29 19.89 -6.28 -7.28
CA ASP A 29 21.33 -6.26 -7.08
C ASP A 29 21.72 -5.60 -5.75
N ALA A 30 23.03 -5.54 -5.44
CA ALA A 30 23.54 -4.94 -4.21
C ALA A 30 23.24 -3.43 -4.06
N GLN A 31 22.89 -2.75 -5.13
CA GLN A 31 22.49 -1.34 -5.13
C GLN A 31 20.98 -1.16 -5.09
N GLY A 32 20.20 -2.27 -5.10
CA GLY A 32 18.74 -2.26 -5.11
C GLY A 32 18.13 -2.05 -6.51
N ALA A 33 18.94 -2.14 -7.57
CA ALA A 33 18.44 -2.09 -8.93
C ALA A 33 17.71 -3.38 -9.27
N VAL A 34 16.55 -3.26 -9.91
CA VAL A 34 15.75 -4.40 -10.38
C VAL A 34 16.45 -5.07 -11.56
N LEU A 35 16.78 -6.34 -11.41
CA LEU A 35 17.39 -7.18 -12.46
C LEU A 35 16.33 -7.92 -13.28
N ASP A 36 15.27 -8.38 -12.62
CA ASP A 36 14.11 -9.05 -13.23
C ASP A 36 12.88 -8.88 -12.32
N GLU A 37 11.67 -8.91 -12.90
CA GLU A 37 10.41 -8.76 -12.18
C GLU A 37 9.34 -9.71 -12.73
N ARG A 38 8.54 -10.31 -11.81
CA ARG A 38 7.42 -11.19 -12.17
C ARG A 38 6.19 -10.83 -11.36
N ALA A 39 5.00 -11.04 -11.96
CA ALA A 39 3.72 -10.85 -11.31
C ALA A 39 2.76 -12.00 -11.64
N PHE A 40 2.00 -12.44 -10.64
CA PHE A 40 1.05 -13.54 -10.74
C PHE A 40 -0.27 -13.14 -10.06
N ALA A 41 -1.40 -13.61 -10.60
CA ALA A 41 -2.70 -13.53 -9.95
C ALA A 41 -2.85 -14.66 -8.89
N ARG A 42 -1.88 -14.73 -7.95
CA ARG A 42 -1.74 -15.78 -6.92
C ARG A 42 -1.59 -15.17 -5.54
N GLY A 43 -2.56 -14.33 -5.11
CA GLY A 43 -2.59 -13.82 -3.74
C GLY A 43 -2.89 -14.91 -2.72
N ILE A 44 -2.75 -14.58 -1.42
CA ILE A 44 -2.89 -15.55 -0.33
C ILE A 44 -4.23 -16.29 -0.33
N LEU A 45 -5.31 -15.67 -0.83
CA LEU A 45 -6.63 -16.30 -0.90
C LEU A 45 -6.72 -17.46 -1.92
N THR A 46 -5.78 -17.56 -2.84
CA THR A 46 -5.74 -18.63 -3.85
C THR A 46 -4.82 -19.78 -3.45
N VAL A 47 -4.08 -19.64 -2.35
CA VAL A 47 -3.14 -20.65 -1.86
C VAL A 47 -3.91 -21.69 -1.03
N PRO A 48 -3.81 -22.98 -1.36
CA PRO A 48 -4.43 -24.01 -0.54
C PRO A 48 -3.76 -24.11 0.84
N PRO A 49 -4.44 -24.61 1.86
CA PRO A 49 -3.85 -24.80 3.18
C PRO A 49 -2.52 -25.56 3.11
N GLY A 50 -1.44 -25.02 3.69
CA GLY A 50 -0.10 -25.59 3.66
C GLY A 50 0.68 -25.41 2.35
N GLY A 51 0.07 -24.88 1.27
CA GLY A 51 0.64 -24.82 -0.08
C GLY A 51 1.52 -23.60 -0.37
N PHE A 52 1.90 -22.83 0.62
CA PHE A 52 2.68 -21.60 0.38
C PHE A 52 4.09 -21.89 -0.18
N ALA A 53 4.76 -22.90 0.35
CA ALA A 53 6.09 -23.27 -0.12
C ALA A 53 6.08 -23.76 -1.56
N GLU A 54 5.08 -24.53 -1.97
CA GLU A 54 4.87 -25.00 -3.34
C GLU A 54 4.57 -23.84 -4.31
N VAL A 55 3.74 -22.89 -3.89
CA VAL A 55 3.44 -21.69 -4.70
C VAL A 55 4.69 -20.82 -4.83
N PHE A 56 5.48 -20.66 -3.77
CA PHE A 56 6.76 -19.96 -3.82
C PHE A 56 7.72 -20.64 -4.79
N ASP A 57 7.94 -21.96 -4.67
CA ASP A 57 8.85 -22.68 -5.56
C ASP A 57 8.37 -22.65 -7.01
N ALA A 58 7.09 -22.85 -7.26
CA ALA A 58 6.53 -22.79 -8.62
C ALA A 58 6.62 -21.39 -9.26
N SER A 59 6.69 -20.31 -8.46
CA SER A 59 6.72 -18.93 -8.95
C SER A 59 8.14 -18.37 -9.03
N PHE A 60 9.00 -18.70 -8.09
CA PHE A 60 10.34 -18.10 -7.90
C PHE A 60 11.45 -19.10 -7.56
N GLY A 61 11.17 -20.40 -7.55
CA GLY A 61 12.14 -21.42 -7.19
C GLY A 61 13.35 -21.44 -8.14
N ASP A 62 13.17 -21.13 -9.42
CA ASP A 62 14.27 -20.96 -10.37
C ASP A 62 15.19 -19.80 -9.95
N TRP A 63 14.65 -18.66 -9.51
CA TRP A 63 15.42 -17.54 -9.00
C TRP A 63 16.11 -17.89 -7.65
N ALA A 64 15.40 -18.54 -6.74
CA ALA A 64 15.97 -18.96 -5.46
C ALA A 64 17.19 -19.88 -5.64
N ARG A 65 17.23 -20.70 -6.70
CA ARG A 65 18.35 -21.60 -7.02
C ARG A 65 19.51 -20.93 -7.75
N THR A 66 19.44 -19.64 -8.09
CA THR A 66 20.57 -18.92 -8.71
C THR A 66 21.67 -18.49 -7.73
N GLY A 67 21.51 -18.77 -6.44
CA GLY A 67 22.46 -18.37 -5.39
C GLY A 67 22.18 -17.00 -4.78
N VAL A 68 20.98 -16.45 -4.97
CA VAL A 68 20.53 -15.26 -4.22
C VAL A 68 20.50 -15.59 -2.71
N PRO A 69 21.12 -14.76 -1.84
CA PRO A 69 21.37 -15.16 -0.45
C PRO A 69 20.14 -15.07 0.46
N LEU A 70 19.10 -14.31 0.07
CA LEU A 70 17.97 -13.99 0.95
C LEU A 70 16.71 -13.71 0.14
N CYS A 71 15.55 -14.13 0.69
CA CYS A 71 14.24 -13.68 0.27
C CYS A 71 13.53 -12.92 1.40
N LEU A 72 13.05 -11.70 1.11
CA LEU A 72 12.16 -10.95 1.99
C LEU A 72 10.76 -10.83 1.38
N ILE A 73 9.75 -11.15 2.19
CA ILE A 73 8.34 -11.11 1.79
C ILE A 73 7.61 -10.03 2.58
N SER A 74 6.99 -9.09 1.86
CA SER A 74 6.08 -8.09 2.39
C SER A 74 4.62 -8.49 2.16
N GLY A 75 3.71 -7.94 2.93
CA GLY A 75 2.26 -8.02 2.70
C GLY A 75 1.57 -9.16 3.43
N MET A 76 0.45 -9.60 2.86
CA MET A 76 -0.52 -10.47 3.53
C MET A 76 -0.03 -11.92 3.79
N ALA A 77 1.10 -12.33 3.22
CA ALA A 77 1.75 -13.60 3.60
C ALA A 77 2.08 -13.68 5.10
N GLY A 78 2.24 -12.51 5.76
CA GLY A 78 2.47 -12.40 7.21
C GLY A 78 1.19 -12.30 8.06
N SER A 79 0.01 -12.40 7.48
CA SER A 79 -1.25 -12.40 8.23
C SER A 79 -1.55 -13.76 8.84
N LYS A 80 -2.57 -13.82 9.73
CA LYS A 80 -3.07 -15.11 10.30
C LYS A 80 -3.50 -16.13 9.26
N GLN A 81 -3.93 -15.66 8.08
CA GLN A 81 -4.34 -16.52 6.95
C GLN A 81 -3.22 -16.70 5.92
N GLY A 82 -2.05 -16.09 6.15
CA GLY A 82 -0.90 -16.17 5.26
C GLY A 82 0.01 -17.37 5.52
N TRP A 83 1.23 -17.29 5.04
CA TRP A 83 2.24 -18.37 5.18
C TRP A 83 2.65 -18.62 6.63
N ALA A 84 2.99 -17.54 7.33
CA ALA A 84 3.26 -17.58 8.77
C ALA A 84 2.92 -16.23 9.39
N GLU A 85 2.28 -16.24 10.54
CA GLU A 85 1.91 -14.99 11.22
C GLU A 85 3.18 -14.25 11.67
N ALA A 86 3.42 -13.08 11.05
CA ALA A 86 4.45 -12.14 11.45
C ALA A 86 3.86 -11.13 12.45
N PRO A 87 4.64 -10.66 13.44
CA PRO A 87 4.15 -9.73 14.45
C PRO A 87 3.77 -8.37 13.83
N TYR A 88 3.20 -7.49 14.67
CA TYR A 88 3.06 -6.08 14.41
C TYR A 88 4.04 -5.30 15.30
N CYS A 89 5.02 -4.65 14.67
CA CYS A 89 5.97 -3.78 15.36
C CYS A 89 5.24 -2.52 15.85
N PRO A 90 5.35 -2.15 17.15
CA PRO A 90 4.70 -0.96 17.66
C PRO A 90 5.39 0.33 17.17
N CYS A 91 4.59 1.33 16.80
CA CYS A 91 5.10 2.67 16.54
C CYS A 91 5.52 3.39 17.84
N PRO A 92 6.56 4.25 17.79
CA PRO A 92 7.36 4.66 16.63
C PRO A 92 8.35 3.58 16.17
N ALA A 93 8.37 3.26 14.87
CA ALA A 93 9.18 2.20 14.31
C ALA A 93 9.98 2.65 13.06
N GLY A 94 11.21 2.19 12.95
CA GLY A 94 12.11 2.40 11.83
C GLY A 94 12.63 1.08 11.24
N PHE A 95 13.59 1.13 10.32
CA PHE A 95 14.14 -0.04 9.65
C PHE A 95 14.67 -1.11 10.63
N ALA A 96 15.46 -0.69 11.63
CA ALA A 96 16.06 -1.64 12.58
C ALA A 96 15.00 -2.35 13.43
N ASP A 97 13.90 -1.65 13.77
CA ASP A 97 12.82 -2.25 14.57
C ASP A 97 12.09 -3.35 13.79
N LEU A 98 11.92 -3.16 12.47
CA LEU A 98 11.32 -4.18 11.61
C LEU A 98 12.30 -5.33 11.35
N ALA A 99 13.57 -5.02 11.08
CA ALA A 99 14.61 -6.05 10.86
C ALA A 99 14.77 -6.97 12.06
N GLY A 100 14.70 -6.43 13.28
CA GLY A 100 14.76 -7.20 14.52
C GLY A 100 13.52 -8.07 14.82
N GLN A 101 12.43 -7.93 14.05
CA GLN A 101 11.17 -8.66 14.26
C GLN A 101 10.73 -9.45 13.03
N LEU A 102 11.64 -9.73 12.10
CA LEU A 102 11.37 -10.58 10.94
C LEU A 102 10.85 -11.96 11.35
N ARG A 103 9.86 -12.47 10.64
CA ARG A 103 9.36 -13.83 10.82
C ARG A 103 10.08 -14.76 9.83
N TRP A 104 11.08 -15.47 10.29
CA TRP A 104 11.79 -16.47 9.50
C TRP A 104 10.93 -17.70 9.23
N ILE A 105 11.02 -18.22 8.01
CA ILE A 105 10.30 -19.42 7.57
C ILE A 105 11.22 -20.61 7.64
N GLU A 106 10.90 -21.55 8.53
CA GLU A 106 11.57 -22.83 8.65
C GLU A 106 10.84 -23.85 7.76
N HIS A 107 11.41 -24.17 6.61
CA HIS A 107 10.85 -25.17 5.69
C HIS A 107 11.97 -25.83 4.90
N SER A 108 12.06 -27.18 4.97
CA SER A 108 13.16 -27.97 4.41
C SER A 108 13.27 -27.93 2.89
N SER A 109 12.21 -27.51 2.17
CA SER A 109 12.23 -27.41 0.70
C SER A 109 12.73 -26.06 0.19
N LEU A 110 12.95 -25.08 1.07
CA LEU A 110 13.42 -23.76 0.63
C LEU A 110 14.90 -23.80 0.28
N ALA A 111 15.25 -23.30 -0.90
CA ALA A 111 16.64 -23.26 -1.37
C ALA A 111 17.47 -22.13 -0.74
N ILE A 112 16.81 -21.15 -0.13
CA ILE A 112 17.41 -19.95 0.47
C ILE A 112 16.66 -19.57 1.75
N PRO A 113 17.29 -18.80 2.67
CA PRO A 113 16.59 -18.18 3.78
C PRO A 113 15.44 -17.29 3.30
N VAL A 114 14.28 -17.44 3.94
CA VAL A 114 13.07 -16.66 3.64
C VAL A 114 12.57 -16.03 4.94
N ALA A 115 12.30 -14.73 4.92
CA ALA A 115 11.68 -14.04 6.04
C ALA A 115 10.52 -13.15 5.60
N ILE A 116 9.52 -13.04 6.48
CA ILE A 116 8.36 -12.18 6.30
C ILE A 116 8.53 -10.93 7.15
N VAL A 117 8.33 -9.77 6.53
CA VAL A 117 8.41 -8.47 7.19
C VAL A 117 7.22 -8.30 8.14
N PRO A 118 7.43 -7.84 9.39
CA PRO A 118 6.34 -7.53 10.31
C PRO A 118 5.52 -6.35 9.82
N GLY A 119 4.22 -6.32 10.18
CA GLY A 119 3.43 -5.11 10.00
C GLY A 119 3.77 -4.04 11.03
N LEU A 120 3.05 -2.90 10.98
CA LEU A 120 3.08 -1.87 12.02
C LEU A 120 1.74 -1.79 12.75
N ARG A 121 1.81 -1.40 14.03
CA ARG A 121 0.65 -1.02 14.83
C ARG A 121 0.88 0.29 15.56
N CYS A 122 -0.17 1.07 15.73
CA CYS A 122 -0.17 2.24 16.61
C CYS A 122 -1.51 2.34 17.35
N GLU A 123 -1.54 3.17 18.38
CA GLU A 123 -2.76 3.59 19.06
C GLU A 123 -3.26 4.87 18.40
N SER A 124 -4.56 4.97 18.13
CA SER A 124 -5.15 6.20 17.59
C SER A 124 -5.06 7.32 18.63
N GLU A 125 -4.46 8.46 18.26
CA GLU A 125 -4.45 9.66 19.10
C GLU A 125 -5.81 10.42 19.08
N LEU A 126 -6.75 10.01 18.22
CA LEU A 126 -8.10 10.58 18.22
C LEU A 126 -8.86 10.09 19.46
N GLN A 127 -8.57 10.73 20.57
CA GLN A 127 -9.32 10.54 21.80
C GLN A 127 -10.56 11.46 21.74
N ALA A 128 -11.71 10.86 21.54
CA ALA A 128 -12.93 11.49 21.98
C ALA A 128 -12.96 11.39 23.52
N ASP A 129 -13.28 12.47 24.18
CA ASP A 129 -13.22 12.67 25.63
C ASP A 129 -13.48 11.40 26.48
N GLY A 130 -12.41 10.81 27.01
CA GLY A 130 -12.47 9.68 27.93
C GLY A 130 -12.69 8.29 27.29
N LEU A 131 -12.72 8.15 25.95
CA LEU A 131 -12.76 6.84 25.31
C LEU A 131 -11.35 6.24 25.24
N PRO A 132 -11.22 4.91 25.39
CA PRO A 132 -9.94 4.26 25.20
C PRO A 132 -9.47 4.38 23.73
N PRO A 133 -8.14 4.47 23.48
CA PRO A 133 -7.62 4.50 22.13
C PRO A 133 -7.99 3.22 21.36
N VAL A 134 -8.24 3.37 20.07
CA VAL A 134 -8.49 2.24 19.17
C VAL A 134 -7.19 1.93 18.41
N PRO A 135 -6.71 0.68 18.44
CA PRO A 135 -5.51 0.31 17.70
C PRO A 135 -5.73 0.39 16.19
N ASP A 136 -4.69 0.78 15.46
CA ASP A 136 -4.64 0.75 14.00
C ASP A 136 -3.47 -0.10 13.54
N VAL A 137 -3.58 -0.73 12.36
CA VAL A 137 -2.58 -1.65 11.82
C VAL A 137 -2.38 -1.45 10.33
N MET A 138 -1.15 -1.72 9.87
CA MET A 138 -0.85 -1.87 8.45
C MET A 138 0.03 -3.10 8.22
N ARG A 139 -0.04 -3.67 7.01
CA ARG A 139 0.82 -4.78 6.60
C ARG A 139 1.04 -4.75 5.09
N GLY A 140 2.29 -4.47 4.72
CA GLY A 140 2.75 -4.24 3.35
C GLY A 140 3.04 -2.76 3.09
N GLU A 141 2.20 -1.86 3.58
CA GLU A 141 2.36 -0.43 3.40
C GLU A 141 3.58 0.13 4.15
N GLU A 142 3.99 -0.47 5.28
CA GLU A 142 5.21 -0.09 5.99
C GLU A 142 6.43 -0.16 5.09
N VAL A 143 6.56 -1.21 4.31
CA VAL A 143 7.68 -1.37 3.37
C VAL A 143 7.65 -0.27 2.30
N GLN A 144 6.47 0.08 1.81
CA GLN A 144 6.33 1.16 0.82
C GLN A 144 6.68 2.53 1.42
N ILE A 145 6.33 2.80 2.67
CA ILE A 145 6.72 4.03 3.37
C ILE A 145 8.24 4.10 3.49
N PHE A 146 8.89 3.03 3.95
CA PHE A 146 10.34 3.00 4.10
C PHE A 146 11.07 3.10 2.75
N GLY A 147 10.52 2.47 1.71
CA GLY A 147 11.01 2.67 0.34
C GLY A 147 10.87 4.09 -0.15
N ALA A 148 9.75 4.73 0.15
CA ALA A 148 9.55 6.13 -0.19
C ALA A 148 10.50 7.07 0.57
N ILE A 149 10.78 6.81 1.86
CA ILE A 149 11.80 7.53 2.63
C ILE A 149 13.18 7.38 1.93
N ARG A 150 13.54 6.15 1.56
CA ARG A 150 14.82 5.85 0.90
C ARG A 150 14.94 6.56 -0.45
N HIS A 151 13.88 6.54 -1.24
CA HIS A 151 13.86 7.12 -2.59
C HIS A 151 13.87 8.65 -2.58
N THR A 152 13.11 9.27 -1.67
CA THR A 152 12.92 10.72 -1.62
C THR A 152 13.93 11.43 -0.73
N GLY A 153 14.60 10.72 0.18
CA GLY A 153 15.41 11.29 1.26
C GLY A 153 14.58 12.02 2.34
N ARG A 154 13.25 11.97 2.27
CA ARG A 154 12.37 12.62 3.26
C ARG A 154 12.27 11.77 4.51
N THR A 155 12.88 12.22 5.57
CA THR A 155 12.82 11.60 6.90
C THR A 155 11.73 12.19 7.81
N ASN A 156 11.04 13.24 7.35
CA ASN A 156 9.95 13.91 8.07
C ASN A 156 8.82 14.26 7.09
N GLY A 157 7.57 14.05 7.51
CA GLY A 157 6.40 14.44 6.71
C GLY A 157 5.25 13.43 6.75
N ILE A 158 4.27 13.66 5.89
CA ILE A 158 3.08 12.82 5.76
C ILE A 158 3.21 11.98 4.51
N PHE A 159 3.02 10.67 4.67
CA PHE A 159 3.00 9.68 3.61
C PHE A 159 1.58 9.13 3.45
N VAL A 160 1.06 9.18 2.24
CA VAL A 160 -0.30 8.74 1.92
C VAL A 160 -0.24 7.57 0.97
N LEU A 161 -0.87 6.48 1.34
CA LEU A 161 -0.89 5.24 0.56
C LEU A 161 -2.35 4.87 0.23
N PRO A 162 -2.88 5.40 -0.87
CA PRO A 162 -4.22 5.08 -1.32
C PRO A 162 -4.37 3.60 -1.67
N GLY A 163 -5.46 2.99 -1.21
CA GLY A 163 -5.75 1.58 -1.47
C GLY A 163 -7.17 1.22 -1.08
N THR A 164 -7.43 -0.07 -0.95
CA THR A 164 -8.67 -0.58 -0.35
C THR A 164 -8.85 0.01 1.04
N HIS A 165 -7.77 0.01 1.81
CA HIS A 165 -7.63 0.67 3.11
C HIS A 165 -6.52 1.73 2.99
N SER A 166 -6.91 2.97 2.73
CA SER A 166 -5.96 4.08 2.57
C SER A 166 -5.25 4.38 3.89
N LYS A 167 -3.93 4.60 3.85
CA LYS A 167 -3.11 4.91 5.02
C LYS A 167 -2.58 6.33 4.97
N TRP A 168 -2.60 7.00 6.11
CA TRP A 168 -1.96 8.30 6.34
C TRP A 168 -0.94 8.15 7.45
N ALA A 169 0.33 8.07 7.10
CA ALA A 169 1.42 7.86 8.05
C ALA A 169 2.19 9.16 8.29
N GLU A 170 2.44 9.44 9.55
CA GLU A 170 3.32 10.53 9.99
C GLU A 170 4.70 9.94 10.27
N VAL A 171 5.68 10.44 9.52
CA VAL A 171 7.09 10.05 9.66
C VAL A 171 7.86 11.17 10.33
N GLN A 172 8.65 10.83 11.33
CA GLN A 172 9.57 11.72 12.02
C GLN A 172 10.92 11.02 12.20
N ASP A 173 12.00 11.68 11.79
CA ASP A 173 13.37 11.17 11.87
C ASP A 173 13.55 9.76 11.26
N GLY A 174 12.87 9.53 10.12
CA GLY A 174 12.90 8.25 9.41
C GLY A 174 12.11 7.11 10.09
N ARG A 175 11.32 7.41 11.10
CA ARG A 175 10.48 6.45 11.82
C ARG A 175 9.00 6.75 11.57
N VAL A 176 8.18 5.75 11.35
CA VAL A 176 6.72 5.91 11.35
C VAL A 176 6.29 6.12 12.80
N ARG A 177 5.87 7.34 13.12
CA ARG A 177 5.41 7.71 14.47
C ARG A 177 4.01 7.18 14.76
N GLN A 178 3.11 7.42 13.82
CA GLN A 178 1.71 7.03 13.89
C GLN A 178 1.10 6.99 12.49
N PHE A 179 -0.08 6.39 12.38
CA PHE A 179 -0.85 6.41 11.14
C PHE A 179 -2.34 6.26 11.40
N GLN A 180 -3.13 6.56 10.38
CA GLN A 180 -4.58 6.38 10.38
C GLN A 180 -5.00 5.64 9.12
N THR A 181 -5.91 4.68 9.29
CA THR A 181 -6.49 3.91 8.19
C THR A 181 -7.90 4.41 7.86
N PHE A 182 -8.17 4.54 6.57
CA PHE A 182 -9.48 4.86 6.02
C PHE A 182 -9.93 3.76 5.07
N MET A 183 -11.14 3.26 5.22
CA MET A 183 -11.71 2.21 4.37
C MET A 183 -12.18 2.75 3.00
N THR A 184 -11.48 3.72 2.45
CA THR A 184 -11.92 4.54 1.30
C THR A 184 -12.19 3.71 0.05
N GLY A 185 -11.24 2.85 -0.33
CA GLY A 185 -11.41 1.99 -1.51
C GLY A 185 -12.48 0.92 -1.30
N GLU A 186 -12.56 0.33 -0.11
CA GLU A 186 -13.57 -0.67 0.23
C GLU A 186 -14.97 -0.05 0.25
N PHE A 187 -15.16 1.10 0.88
CA PHE A 187 -16.46 1.81 0.86
C PHE A 187 -16.87 2.19 -0.55
N PHE A 188 -15.93 2.67 -1.38
CA PHE A 188 -16.24 2.95 -2.77
C PHE A 188 -16.73 1.69 -3.50
N ALA A 189 -16.07 0.54 -3.33
CA ALA A 189 -16.46 -0.72 -3.93
C ALA A 189 -17.84 -1.19 -3.42
N LEU A 190 -18.06 -1.17 -2.11
CA LEU A 190 -19.35 -1.54 -1.50
C LEU A 190 -20.50 -0.65 -2.01
N LEU A 191 -20.29 0.66 -2.04
CA LEU A 191 -21.32 1.60 -2.49
C LEU A 191 -21.59 1.48 -3.98
N SER A 192 -20.56 1.33 -4.81
CA SER A 192 -20.69 1.29 -6.27
C SER A 192 -21.16 -0.06 -6.82
N GLN A 193 -20.94 -1.18 -6.09
CA GLN A 193 -21.22 -2.54 -6.59
C GLN A 193 -22.31 -3.26 -5.80
N HIS A 194 -22.47 -3.00 -4.49
CA HIS A 194 -23.32 -3.77 -3.60
C HIS A 194 -24.42 -2.97 -2.92
N SER A 195 -24.57 -1.68 -3.22
CA SER A 195 -25.63 -0.84 -2.68
C SER A 195 -26.70 -0.49 -3.71
N LEU A 196 -27.72 0.26 -3.25
CA LEU A 196 -28.74 0.84 -4.14
C LEU A 196 -28.10 1.72 -5.23
N LEU A 197 -26.94 2.33 -4.99
CA LEU A 197 -26.25 3.20 -5.93
C LEU A 197 -25.76 2.44 -7.17
N ALA A 198 -25.43 1.18 -7.03
CA ALA A 198 -24.98 0.29 -8.11
C ALA A 198 -25.95 0.28 -9.31
N ARG A 199 -27.25 0.47 -9.06
CA ARG A 199 -28.27 0.51 -10.12
C ARG A 199 -28.15 1.69 -11.08
N SER A 200 -27.42 2.72 -10.69
CA SER A 200 -27.25 3.96 -11.47
C SER A 200 -25.84 4.15 -12.00
N ILE A 201 -24.88 3.37 -11.48
CA ILE A 201 -23.45 3.50 -11.79
C ILE A 201 -23.09 2.55 -12.94
N LEU A 202 -22.37 3.04 -13.94
CA LEU A 202 -21.77 2.23 -14.98
C LEU A 202 -20.34 1.84 -14.54
N ALA A 203 -20.07 0.53 -14.44
CA ALA A 203 -18.83 -0.01 -13.89
C ALA A 203 -17.58 0.44 -14.66
N ASP A 204 -17.65 0.41 -16.01
CA ASP A 204 -16.49 0.66 -16.88
C ASP A 204 -16.49 2.07 -17.49
N ALA A 205 -17.20 3.01 -16.85
CA ALA A 205 -17.22 4.37 -17.31
C ALA A 205 -15.84 5.04 -17.19
N PRO A 206 -15.40 5.82 -18.19
CA PRO A 206 -14.14 6.54 -18.12
C PRO A 206 -14.16 7.54 -16.94
N PHE A 207 -12.97 7.86 -16.44
CA PHE A 207 -12.82 8.85 -15.38
C PHE A 207 -13.25 10.23 -15.85
N ASP A 208 -14.21 10.83 -15.13
CA ASP A 208 -14.69 12.20 -15.34
C ASP A 208 -14.12 13.13 -14.26
N PRO A 209 -13.10 13.96 -14.57
CA PRO A 209 -12.48 14.85 -13.59
C PRO A 209 -13.44 15.91 -13.02
N ALA A 210 -14.42 16.37 -13.81
CA ALA A 210 -15.37 17.39 -13.38
C ALA A 210 -16.36 16.82 -12.36
N ALA A 211 -16.92 15.63 -12.63
CA ALA A 211 -17.80 14.94 -11.70
C ALA A 211 -17.05 14.55 -10.43
N PHE A 212 -15.81 14.07 -10.56
CA PHE A 212 -14.94 13.76 -9.41
C PHE A 212 -14.73 15.01 -8.53
N ALA A 213 -14.39 16.15 -9.12
CA ALA A 213 -14.21 17.41 -8.40
C ALA A 213 -15.49 17.85 -7.67
N GLN A 214 -16.67 17.67 -8.29
CA GLN A 214 -17.95 17.92 -7.65
C GLN A 214 -18.17 17.02 -6.42
N GLY A 215 -17.78 15.73 -6.50
CA GLY A 215 -17.82 14.80 -5.38
C GLY A 215 -16.93 15.25 -4.23
N VAL A 216 -15.68 15.62 -4.50
CA VAL A 216 -14.73 16.16 -3.50
C VAL A 216 -15.29 17.42 -2.85
N ALA A 217 -15.85 18.33 -3.62
CA ALA A 217 -16.46 19.56 -3.11
C ALA A 217 -17.69 19.26 -2.22
N ARG A 218 -18.50 18.25 -2.59
CA ARG A 218 -19.68 17.85 -1.83
C ARG A 218 -19.32 17.31 -0.43
N ALA A 219 -18.24 16.60 -0.28
CA ALA A 219 -17.74 16.13 1.02
C ALA A 219 -17.54 17.26 2.05
N ARG A 220 -17.22 18.48 1.57
CA ARG A 220 -17.04 19.68 2.43
C ARG A 220 -18.32 20.22 3.04
N SER A 221 -19.51 19.78 2.58
CA SER A 221 -20.80 20.28 3.05
C SER A 221 -21.07 20.02 4.54
N GLY A 222 -20.27 19.16 5.19
CA GLY A 222 -20.42 18.83 6.60
C GLY A 222 -21.56 17.85 6.92
N ALA A 223 -22.38 17.46 5.95
CA ALA A 223 -23.49 16.55 6.16
C ALA A 223 -23.08 15.08 6.38
N GLY A 224 -21.81 14.76 6.13
CA GLY A 224 -21.22 13.44 6.31
C GLY A 224 -21.51 12.46 5.16
N LEU A 225 -20.70 11.40 5.09
CA LEU A 225 -20.74 10.43 4.00
C LEU A 225 -22.11 9.76 3.81
N LEU A 226 -22.76 9.36 4.92
CA LEU A 226 -24.04 8.62 4.84
C LEU A 226 -25.14 9.43 4.14
N HIS A 227 -25.23 10.75 4.41
CA HIS A 227 -26.15 11.62 3.70
C HIS A 227 -25.69 11.91 2.27
N ASN A 228 -24.44 12.30 2.10
CA ASN A 228 -23.91 12.77 0.82
C ASN A 228 -23.88 11.65 -0.23
N ALA A 229 -23.63 10.40 0.15
CA ALA A 229 -23.60 9.26 -0.76
C ALA A 229 -24.95 9.04 -1.45
N PHE A 230 -26.08 9.25 -0.74
CA PHE A 230 -27.42 9.15 -1.33
C PHE A 230 -27.63 10.18 -2.45
N GLY A 231 -26.87 11.28 -2.43
CA GLY A 231 -26.84 12.28 -3.51
C GLY A 231 -26.53 11.68 -4.88
N THR A 232 -25.68 10.65 -4.95
CA THR A 232 -25.38 9.92 -6.20
C THR A 232 -26.65 9.37 -6.83
N ARG A 233 -27.57 8.80 -6.01
CA ARG A 233 -28.85 8.30 -6.49
C ARG A 233 -29.78 9.40 -6.95
N THR A 234 -29.89 10.50 -6.19
CA THR A 234 -30.80 11.60 -6.53
C THR A 234 -30.33 12.39 -7.74
N LEU A 235 -29.01 12.57 -7.94
CA LEU A 235 -28.45 13.17 -9.15
C LEU A 235 -28.84 12.38 -10.41
N SER A 236 -28.85 11.04 -10.33
CA SER A 236 -29.32 10.18 -11.41
C SER A 236 -30.82 10.29 -11.61
N LEU A 237 -31.63 10.20 -10.54
CA LEU A 237 -33.09 10.22 -10.62
C LEU A 237 -33.66 11.50 -11.25
N PHE A 238 -33.03 12.61 -10.96
CA PHE A 238 -33.42 13.93 -11.46
C PHE A 238 -32.65 14.38 -12.71
N GLU A 239 -31.92 13.42 -13.35
CA GLU A 239 -31.15 13.66 -14.59
C GLU A 239 -30.16 14.84 -14.48
N ARG A 240 -29.67 15.13 -13.27
CA ARG A 240 -28.70 16.22 -13.01
C ARG A 240 -27.26 15.82 -13.25
N MET A 241 -27.00 14.51 -13.39
CA MET A 241 -25.69 13.97 -13.72
C MET A 241 -25.88 12.72 -14.60
N ALA A 242 -25.15 12.66 -15.71
CA ALA A 242 -25.18 11.52 -16.61
C ALA A 242 -24.59 10.25 -15.95
N ALA A 243 -25.16 9.08 -16.28
CA ALA A 243 -24.77 7.80 -15.70
C ALA A 243 -23.24 7.51 -15.75
N PRO A 244 -22.51 7.82 -16.85
CA PRO A 244 -21.05 7.62 -16.89
C PRO A 244 -20.26 8.44 -15.86
N ALA A 245 -20.77 9.58 -15.42
CA ALA A 245 -20.10 10.49 -14.49
C ALA A 245 -20.27 10.08 -13.01
N LEU A 246 -21.30 9.29 -12.69
CA LEU A 246 -21.68 8.97 -11.30
C LEU A 246 -20.61 8.20 -10.53
N ALA A 247 -19.88 7.28 -11.18
CA ALA A 247 -18.77 6.56 -10.56
C ALA A 247 -17.65 7.51 -10.13
N SER A 248 -17.32 8.48 -10.97
CA SER A 248 -16.31 9.51 -10.68
C SER A 248 -16.76 10.45 -9.56
N TYR A 249 -18.02 10.88 -9.57
CA TYR A 249 -18.61 11.67 -8.49
C TYR A 249 -18.54 10.95 -7.15
N LEU A 250 -18.98 9.69 -7.10
CA LEU A 250 -18.93 8.87 -5.86
C LEU A 250 -17.49 8.68 -5.38
N SER A 251 -16.54 8.40 -6.29
CA SER A 251 -15.12 8.30 -5.96
C SER A 251 -14.57 9.59 -5.35
N GLY A 252 -14.91 10.73 -5.96
CA GLY A 252 -14.54 12.05 -5.44
C GLY A 252 -15.14 12.32 -4.06
N LEU A 253 -16.39 11.93 -3.85
CA LEU A 253 -17.06 12.08 -2.56
C LEU A 253 -16.39 11.29 -1.45
N VAL A 254 -16.08 10.00 -1.68
CA VAL A 254 -15.48 9.13 -0.65
C VAL A 254 -14.06 9.59 -0.33
N ILE A 255 -13.26 9.92 -1.35
CA ILE A 255 -11.91 10.50 -1.14
C ILE A 255 -12.02 11.87 -0.45
N GLY A 256 -12.98 12.71 -0.83
CA GLY A 256 -13.19 14.00 -0.20
C GLY A 256 -13.52 13.91 1.29
N GLU A 257 -14.29 12.90 1.72
CA GLU A 257 -14.57 12.65 3.15
C GLU A 257 -13.30 12.24 3.93
N GLU A 258 -12.44 11.40 3.33
CA GLU A 258 -11.13 11.08 3.90
C GLU A 258 -10.28 12.36 4.09
N LEU A 259 -10.16 13.19 3.04
CA LEU A 259 -9.38 14.42 3.10
C LEU A 259 -9.94 15.40 4.13
N ARG A 260 -11.26 15.50 4.26
CA ARG A 260 -11.92 16.35 5.25
C ARG A 260 -11.53 15.95 6.67
N ALA A 261 -11.45 14.64 6.95
CA ALA A 261 -11.05 14.13 8.27
C ALA A 261 -9.58 14.43 8.61
N ARG A 262 -8.73 14.70 7.62
CA ARG A 262 -7.30 14.96 7.84
C ARG A 262 -6.93 16.41 8.14
N HIS A 263 -7.86 17.36 8.00
CA HIS A 263 -7.65 18.78 8.31
C HIS A 263 -6.33 19.37 7.76
N LEU A 264 -6.01 19.04 6.50
CA LEU A 264 -4.76 19.45 5.86
C LEU A 264 -4.62 20.97 5.83
N GLN A 265 -3.45 21.46 6.21
CA GLN A 265 -3.11 22.87 6.06
C GLN A 265 -2.82 23.20 4.59
N PRO A 266 -3.19 24.39 4.10
CA PRO A 266 -2.79 24.84 2.77
C PRO A 266 -1.26 24.80 2.62
N GLY A 267 -0.79 24.27 1.49
CA GLY A 267 0.64 24.13 1.22
C GLY A 267 1.29 22.90 1.89
N ALA A 268 0.51 22.01 2.53
CA ALA A 268 1.03 20.76 3.08
C ALA A 268 1.82 19.97 2.02
N GLU A 269 2.97 19.43 2.40
CA GLU A 269 3.80 18.60 1.54
C GLU A 269 3.58 17.13 1.88
N LEU A 270 3.21 16.35 0.86
CA LEU A 270 2.84 14.94 0.99
C LEU A 270 3.66 14.06 0.06
N VAL A 271 4.01 12.87 0.52
CA VAL A 271 4.49 11.78 -0.33
C VAL A 271 3.32 10.83 -0.59
N LEU A 272 2.99 10.64 -1.86
CA LEU A 272 1.87 9.79 -2.28
C LEU A 272 2.41 8.53 -2.94
N VAL A 273 2.11 7.36 -2.39
CA VAL A 273 2.63 6.07 -2.87
C VAL A 273 1.48 5.17 -3.29
N GLY A 274 1.45 4.74 -4.55
CA GLY A 274 0.37 3.86 -5.01
C GLY A 274 0.32 3.65 -6.52
N SER A 275 -0.73 2.98 -6.99
CA SER A 275 -0.95 2.79 -8.42
C SER A 275 -1.20 4.13 -9.13
N SER A 276 -0.83 4.20 -10.41
CA SER A 276 -0.98 5.42 -11.22
C SER A 276 -2.40 5.99 -11.19
N THR A 277 -3.42 5.13 -11.22
CA THR A 277 -4.83 5.53 -11.16
C THR A 277 -5.19 6.18 -9.83
N LEU A 278 -4.77 5.60 -8.71
CA LEU A 278 -5.06 6.17 -7.38
C LEU A 278 -4.24 7.43 -7.13
N VAL A 279 -2.96 7.43 -7.52
CA VAL A 279 -2.10 8.61 -7.48
C VAL A 279 -2.75 9.76 -8.24
N GLN A 280 -3.25 9.54 -9.44
CA GLN A 280 -3.94 10.57 -10.22
C GLN A 280 -5.18 11.13 -9.49
N ARG A 281 -6.05 10.26 -8.95
CA ARG A 281 -7.27 10.69 -8.24
C ARG A 281 -6.95 11.49 -6.98
N TYR A 282 -6.03 10.98 -6.16
CA TYR A 282 -5.61 11.68 -4.94
C TYR A 282 -4.88 12.98 -5.24
N SER A 283 -4.02 13.01 -6.25
CA SER A 283 -3.37 14.26 -6.71
C SER A 283 -4.39 15.30 -7.13
N HIS A 284 -5.43 14.88 -7.89
CA HIS A 284 -6.50 15.79 -8.29
C HIS A 284 -7.31 16.32 -7.10
N ALA A 285 -7.62 15.48 -6.11
CA ALA A 285 -8.33 15.89 -4.90
C ALA A 285 -7.46 16.79 -4.00
N LEU A 286 -6.21 16.44 -3.77
CA LEU A 286 -5.26 17.16 -2.92
C LEU A 286 -4.86 18.51 -3.50
N SER A 287 -4.76 18.64 -4.82
CA SER A 287 -4.47 19.92 -5.47
C SER A 287 -5.54 20.97 -5.16
N GLN A 288 -6.81 20.59 -4.97
CA GLN A 288 -7.90 21.48 -4.55
C GLN A 288 -7.73 22.00 -3.10
N HIS A 289 -6.87 21.36 -2.30
CA HIS A 289 -6.47 21.80 -0.97
C HIS A 289 -5.15 22.58 -0.96
N GLY A 290 -4.55 22.83 -2.14
CA GLY A 290 -3.28 23.52 -2.27
C GLY A 290 -2.08 22.71 -1.76
N ALA A 291 -2.20 21.38 -1.64
CA ALA A 291 -1.11 20.51 -1.22
C ALA A 291 -0.06 20.33 -2.32
N ARG A 292 1.20 20.17 -1.93
CA ARG A 292 2.31 19.80 -2.81
C ARG A 292 2.58 18.29 -2.68
N ILE A 293 2.64 17.59 -3.81
CA ILE A 293 2.68 16.14 -3.84
C ILE A 293 3.95 15.67 -4.54
N GLN A 294 4.67 14.76 -3.91
CA GLN A 294 5.68 13.91 -4.52
C GLN A 294 5.11 12.51 -4.66
N ALA A 295 4.94 12.03 -5.90
CA ALA A 295 4.30 10.75 -6.18
C ALA A 295 5.34 9.66 -6.48
N LEU A 296 5.08 8.45 -5.98
CA LEU A 296 5.86 7.24 -6.21
C LEU A 296 4.93 6.08 -6.55
N GLY A 297 5.45 5.11 -7.30
CA GLY A 297 4.74 3.89 -7.69
C GLY A 297 5.22 2.63 -6.97
N ALA A 298 5.20 1.53 -7.71
CA ALA A 298 5.57 0.20 -7.20
C ALA A 298 7.04 0.08 -6.79
N GLU A 299 7.93 0.94 -7.32
CA GLU A 299 9.35 1.02 -6.99
C GLU A 299 9.60 1.22 -5.50
N ALA A 300 8.68 1.86 -4.79
CA ALA A 300 8.78 2.04 -3.34
C ALA A 300 8.83 0.70 -2.60
N THR A 301 8.12 -0.34 -3.05
CA THR A 301 8.14 -1.66 -2.42
C THR A 301 9.54 -2.29 -2.50
N TRP A 302 10.14 -2.28 -3.67
CA TRP A 302 11.46 -2.88 -3.88
C TRP A 302 12.56 -2.11 -3.14
N ALA A 303 12.51 -0.78 -3.18
CA ALA A 303 13.43 0.08 -2.43
C ALA A 303 13.33 -0.15 -0.91
N GLY A 304 12.11 -0.36 -0.39
CA GLY A 304 11.88 -0.63 1.02
C GLY A 304 12.43 -1.99 1.46
N LEU A 305 12.16 -3.06 0.70
CA LEU A 305 12.69 -4.39 0.99
C LEU A 305 14.22 -4.42 0.90
N HIS A 306 14.79 -3.76 -0.11
CA HIS A 306 16.24 -3.63 -0.24
C HIS A 306 16.86 -2.88 0.95
N ALA A 307 16.29 -1.75 1.33
CA ALA A 307 16.80 -0.99 2.48
C ALA A 307 16.67 -1.77 3.79
N LEU A 308 15.59 -2.53 3.97
CA LEU A 308 15.40 -3.39 5.14
C LEU A 308 16.44 -4.51 5.19
N ALA A 309 16.74 -5.13 4.06
CA ALA A 309 17.78 -6.18 3.97
C ALA A 309 19.16 -5.70 4.45
N GLN A 310 19.47 -4.40 4.29
CA GLN A 310 20.73 -3.81 4.75
C GLN A 310 20.81 -3.63 6.28
N HIS A 311 19.70 -3.83 7.02
CA HIS A 311 19.63 -3.72 8.47
C HIS A 311 19.53 -5.10 9.16
N ILE A 312 19.62 -6.19 8.38
CA ILE A 312 19.64 -7.55 8.93
C ILE A 312 21.06 -7.89 9.35
N ASP A 313 21.27 -8.14 10.64
CA ASP A 313 22.54 -8.61 11.15
C ASP A 313 22.81 -10.02 10.64
N HIS A 314 23.88 -10.20 9.88
CA HIS A 314 24.28 -11.50 9.31
C HIS A 314 24.83 -12.50 10.34
N HIS A 315 24.74 -12.22 11.66
CA HIS A 315 25.39 -13.01 12.71
C HIS A 315 24.51 -14.08 13.36
N ASP A 316 23.20 -14.14 13.11
CA ASP A 316 22.29 -15.02 13.89
C ASP A 316 21.78 -16.29 13.17
N HIS A 317 22.32 -16.66 11.99
CA HIS A 317 21.77 -17.77 11.21
C HIS A 317 22.83 -18.81 10.74
N THR A 318 23.85 -19.10 11.58
CA THR A 318 24.74 -20.27 11.37
C THR A 318 24.50 -21.34 12.40
#